data_871131d6d1953168811788f9a5a8bdbd
#
_entry.id   871131d6d1953168811788f9a5a8bdbd
#
_cell.length_a   1.000
_cell.length_b   1.000
_cell.length_c   1.000
_cell.angle_alpha   90.00
_cell.angle_beta   90.00
_cell.angle_gamma   90.00
#
_symmetry.space_group_name_H-M   'P 1'
#
loop_
_entity.id
_entity.type
_entity.pdbx_description
1 polymer ?
#
loop_
_entity_poly.entity_id
_entity_poly.type
_entity_poly.pdbx_seq_one_letter_code
_entity_poly.pdbx_strand_id
1 'polypeptide(L)'
;MNIAKQVAGYLKSRSLVLVSVETGTAGAIGAMLADQRAAAGCLDLGCVAHSEAALATLPGVSAQTSERNGLISESLAREAAEGALARCAGRASVALASIGWLADEHEEPGAIVTHCLAWACYERGRVRSMGETVCFSGRRSEIRRSIARRALLGLPRFVDSVLTRD
;
A
#
# COMPACT_ATOMS: atom_id res chain seq x y z
N MET A 1 -8.82 -18.21 7.05
CA MET A 1 -8.54 -17.84 5.65
C MET A 1 -7.22 -17.10 5.58
N ASN A 2 -6.30 -17.55 4.73
CA ASN A 2 -4.99 -16.89 4.58
C ASN A 2 -5.06 -15.87 3.43
N ILE A 3 -5.23 -14.60 3.78
CA ILE A 3 -5.35 -13.50 2.83
C ILE A 3 -4.08 -13.34 1.98
N ALA A 4 -2.90 -13.43 2.60
CA ALA A 4 -1.64 -13.32 1.88
C ALA A 4 -1.50 -14.43 0.81
N LYS A 5 -1.91 -15.65 1.13
CA LYS A 5 -1.91 -16.76 0.19
C LYS A 5 -2.84 -16.50 -1.00
N GLN A 6 -4.02 -15.96 -0.74
CA GLN A 6 -4.98 -15.64 -1.79
C GLN A 6 -4.46 -14.53 -2.71
N VAL A 7 -3.89 -13.48 -2.14
CA VAL A 7 -3.34 -12.35 -2.91
C VAL A 7 -2.11 -12.78 -3.71
N ALA A 8 -1.22 -13.58 -3.12
CA ALA A 8 -0.08 -14.14 -3.83
C ALA A 8 -0.52 -15.01 -5.03
N GLY A 9 -1.54 -15.85 -4.84
CA GLY A 9 -2.13 -16.65 -5.92
C GLY A 9 -2.75 -15.78 -7.02
N TYR A 10 -3.41 -14.71 -6.63
CA TYR A 10 -3.99 -13.73 -7.56
C TYR A 10 -2.90 -13.07 -8.42
N LEU A 11 -1.84 -12.56 -7.79
CA LEU A 11 -0.71 -11.95 -8.51
C LEU A 11 -0.09 -12.93 -9.50
N LYS A 12 0.17 -14.14 -9.04
CA LYS A 12 0.78 -15.19 -9.89
C LYS A 12 -0.11 -15.55 -11.08
N SER A 13 -1.40 -15.77 -10.85
CA SER A 13 -2.33 -16.18 -11.90
C SER A 13 -2.49 -15.14 -13.00
N ARG A 14 -2.27 -13.87 -12.70
CA ARG A 14 -2.39 -12.75 -13.64
C ARG A 14 -1.04 -12.22 -14.11
N SER A 15 0.05 -12.84 -13.71
CA SER A 15 1.42 -12.40 -14.02
C SER A 15 1.68 -10.95 -13.60
N LEU A 16 1.16 -10.57 -12.44
CA LEU A 16 1.34 -9.25 -11.87
C LEU A 16 2.56 -9.21 -10.95
N VAL A 17 3.29 -8.10 -10.97
CA VAL A 17 4.44 -7.85 -10.11
C VAL A 17 4.16 -6.59 -9.31
N LEU A 18 4.29 -6.69 -7.99
CA LEU A 18 3.95 -5.64 -7.04
C LEU A 18 5.16 -4.84 -6.60
N VAL A 19 5.00 -3.52 -6.56
CA VAL A 19 5.84 -2.62 -5.77
C VAL A 19 5.01 -2.10 -4.60
N SER A 20 5.60 -2.03 -3.40
CA SER A 20 4.90 -1.55 -2.20
C SER A 20 5.62 -0.39 -1.54
N VAL A 21 4.82 0.50 -0.94
CA VAL A 21 5.28 1.60 -0.10
C VAL A 21 4.58 1.49 1.24
N GLU A 22 5.36 1.41 2.31
CA GLU A 22 4.84 1.24 3.66
C GLU A 22 5.44 2.27 4.61
N THR A 23 4.64 2.72 5.57
CA THR A 23 5.13 3.53 6.69
C THR A 23 4.90 2.79 8.01
N GLY A 24 3.82 3.03 8.71
CA GLY A 24 3.53 2.39 10.00
C GLY A 24 3.40 0.87 9.97
N THR A 25 3.09 0.26 8.85
CA THR A 25 3.10 -1.20 8.71
C THR A 25 4.50 -1.80 8.66
N ALA A 26 5.52 -0.97 8.45
CA ALA A 26 6.94 -1.30 8.63
C ALA A 26 7.43 -2.54 7.86
N GLY A 27 6.90 -2.76 6.66
CA GLY A 27 7.27 -3.91 5.82
C GLY A 27 6.41 -5.15 6.03
N ALA A 28 5.40 -5.09 6.90
CA ALA A 28 4.53 -6.24 7.17
C ALA A 28 3.80 -6.74 5.91
N ILE A 29 3.38 -5.85 5.01
CA ILE A 29 2.68 -6.21 3.77
C ILE A 29 3.60 -7.04 2.88
N GLY A 30 4.81 -6.52 2.63
CA GLY A 30 5.81 -7.23 1.84
C GLY A 30 6.20 -8.57 2.46
N ALA A 31 6.41 -8.60 3.77
CA ALA A 31 6.77 -9.82 4.50
C ALA A 31 5.66 -10.89 4.42
N MET A 32 4.40 -10.50 4.61
CA MET A 32 3.26 -11.42 4.52
C MET A 32 3.17 -12.08 3.13
N LEU A 33 3.42 -11.32 2.08
CA LEU A 33 3.44 -11.87 0.71
C LEU A 33 4.68 -12.72 0.46
N ALA A 34 5.85 -12.27 0.91
CA ALA A 34 7.10 -13.00 0.70
C ALA A 34 7.12 -14.39 1.36
N ASP A 35 6.34 -14.59 2.42
CA ASP A 35 6.16 -15.89 3.04
C ASP A 35 5.39 -16.89 2.17
N GLN A 36 4.75 -16.43 1.10
CA GLN A 36 3.95 -17.28 0.23
C GLN A 36 4.76 -17.73 -1.00
N ARG A 37 4.83 -19.02 -1.23
CA ARG A 37 5.54 -19.59 -2.42
C ARG A 37 5.03 -18.99 -3.73
N ALA A 38 3.72 -18.75 -3.83
CA ALA A 38 3.10 -18.20 -5.03
C ALA A 38 3.58 -16.77 -5.32
N ALA A 39 4.09 -16.05 -4.34
CA ALA A 39 4.60 -14.69 -4.53
C ALA A 39 6.02 -14.64 -5.15
N ALA A 40 6.68 -15.78 -5.30
CA ALA A 40 7.99 -15.81 -5.96
C ALA A 40 7.88 -15.24 -7.38
N GLY A 41 8.68 -14.21 -7.69
CA GLY A 41 8.60 -13.50 -8.96
C GLY A 41 7.46 -12.49 -9.09
N CYS A 42 6.63 -12.32 -8.05
CA CYS A 42 5.51 -11.37 -8.03
C CYS A 42 5.79 -10.11 -7.21
N LEU A 43 6.97 -9.98 -6.64
CA LEU A 43 7.40 -8.82 -5.86
C LEU A 43 8.64 -8.20 -6.49
N ASP A 44 8.66 -6.88 -6.65
CA ASP A 44 9.83 -6.15 -7.16
C ASP A 44 10.48 -5.35 -6.03
N LEU A 45 9.99 -4.16 -5.76
CA LEU A 45 10.56 -3.25 -4.76
C LEU A 45 9.58 -3.05 -3.61
N GLY A 46 10.09 -3.04 -2.39
CA GLY A 46 9.38 -2.60 -1.21
C GLY A 46 10.12 -1.42 -0.57
N CYS A 47 9.43 -0.31 -0.41
CA CYS A 47 9.95 0.87 0.27
C CYS A 47 9.29 0.98 1.64
N VAL A 48 10.10 1.20 2.68
CA VAL A 48 9.62 1.45 4.04
C VAL A 48 10.16 2.78 4.52
N ALA A 49 9.26 3.73 4.79
CA ALA A 49 9.62 5.02 5.36
C ALA A 49 9.18 5.05 6.83
N HIS A 50 10.14 5.24 7.74
CA HIS A 50 9.88 5.26 9.19
C HIS A 50 9.67 6.67 9.74
N SER A 51 9.86 7.70 8.92
CA SER A 51 9.71 9.10 9.33
C SER A 51 8.98 9.91 8.27
N GLU A 52 8.41 11.03 8.68
CA GLU A 52 7.79 11.98 7.77
C GLU A 52 8.80 12.52 6.75
N ALA A 53 10.02 12.80 7.21
CA ALA A 53 11.08 13.27 6.34
C ALA A 53 11.44 12.24 5.26
N ALA A 54 11.49 10.97 5.60
CA ALA A 54 11.73 9.89 4.64
C ALA A 54 10.57 9.74 3.65
N LEU A 55 9.33 9.84 4.13
CA LEU A 55 8.14 9.80 3.27
C LEU A 55 8.17 10.91 2.22
N ALA A 56 8.58 12.12 2.61
CA ALA A 56 8.68 13.27 1.72
C ALA A 56 9.72 13.08 0.58
N THR A 57 10.65 12.15 0.74
CA THR A 57 11.67 11.85 -0.29
C THR A 57 11.23 10.82 -1.33
N LEU A 58 10.11 10.15 -1.10
CA LEU A 58 9.65 9.09 -2.00
C LEU A 58 9.21 9.64 -3.36
N PRO A 59 9.47 8.90 -4.45
CA PRO A 59 9.07 9.31 -5.79
C PRO A 59 7.56 9.59 -5.88
N GLY A 60 7.20 10.70 -6.49
CA GLY A 60 5.81 11.09 -6.70
C GLY A 60 5.16 11.81 -5.53
N VAL A 61 5.72 11.73 -4.32
CA VAL A 61 5.19 12.45 -3.16
C VAL A 61 5.55 13.93 -3.28
N SER A 62 4.53 14.79 -3.43
CA SER A 62 4.74 16.23 -3.60
C SER A 62 4.57 17.00 -2.29
N ALA A 63 5.43 18.01 -2.08
CA ALA A 63 5.30 18.94 -0.97
C ALA A 63 3.94 19.65 -1.00
N GLN A 64 3.45 19.99 -2.20
CA GLN A 64 2.17 20.66 -2.37
C GLN A 64 1.00 19.83 -1.85
N THR A 65 0.97 18.53 -2.12
CA THR A 65 -0.07 17.64 -1.62
C THR A 65 -0.01 17.51 -0.10
N SER A 66 1.19 17.34 0.47
CA SER A 66 1.35 17.25 1.92
C SER A 66 0.95 18.55 2.63
N GLU A 67 1.21 19.71 2.04
CA GLU A 67 0.81 21.02 2.58
C GLU A 67 -0.71 21.21 2.54
N ARG A 68 -1.36 20.79 1.45
CA ARG A 68 -2.81 20.96 1.26
C ARG A 68 -3.65 19.96 2.03
N ASN A 69 -3.25 18.69 2.03
CA ASN A 69 -4.07 17.57 2.49
C ASN A 69 -3.48 16.86 3.71
N GLY A 70 -2.27 17.22 4.13
CA GLY A 70 -1.54 16.54 5.19
C GLY A 70 -0.80 15.29 4.67
N LEU A 71 0.05 14.74 5.54
CA LEU A 71 0.84 13.55 5.24
C LEU A 71 0.02 12.27 5.21
N ILE A 72 -1.10 12.24 5.94
CA ILE A 72 -2.01 11.11 5.94
C ILE A 72 -3.26 11.52 5.18
N SER A 73 -3.23 11.30 3.87
CA SER A 73 -4.34 11.60 2.96
C SER A 73 -4.38 10.59 1.81
N GLU A 74 -5.55 10.39 1.25
CA GLU A 74 -5.72 9.53 0.08
C GLU A 74 -4.95 10.07 -1.13
N SER A 75 -4.90 11.39 -1.27
CA SER A 75 -4.14 12.04 -2.35
C SER A 75 -2.66 11.72 -2.27
N LEU A 76 -2.06 11.81 -1.09
CA LEU A 76 -0.64 11.50 -0.90
C LEU A 76 -0.37 10.00 -1.04
N ALA A 77 -1.24 9.14 -0.52
CA ALA A 77 -1.12 7.70 -0.69
C ALA A 77 -1.16 7.30 -2.18
N ARG A 78 -2.05 7.92 -2.96
CA ARG A 78 -2.12 7.72 -4.41
C ARG A 78 -0.83 8.17 -5.11
N GLU A 79 -0.30 9.34 -4.75
CA GLU A 79 0.98 9.83 -5.30
C GLU A 79 2.13 8.87 -4.97
N ALA A 80 2.18 8.33 -3.76
CA ALA A 80 3.19 7.36 -3.35
C ALA A 80 3.08 6.06 -4.17
N ALA A 81 1.88 5.54 -4.37
CA ALA A 81 1.65 4.34 -5.17
C ALA A 81 2.00 4.58 -6.65
N GLU A 82 1.53 5.65 -7.23
CA GLU A 82 1.80 6.02 -8.63
C GLU A 82 3.29 6.27 -8.87
N GLY A 83 3.95 6.98 -7.96
CA GLY A 83 5.38 7.26 -8.04
C GLY A 83 6.24 6.01 -7.92
N ALA A 84 5.90 5.10 -7.04
CA ALA A 84 6.56 3.80 -6.90
C ALA A 84 6.40 2.95 -8.16
N LEU A 85 5.19 2.93 -8.72
CA LEU A 85 4.90 2.21 -9.96
C LEU A 85 5.74 2.76 -11.13
N ALA A 86 5.81 4.08 -11.26
CA ALA A 86 6.62 4.74 -12.29
C ALA A 86 8.11 4.43 -12.13
N ARG A 87 8.62 4.42 -10.90
CA ARG A 87 10.02 4.08 -10.60
C ARG A 87 10.36 2.64 -11.01
N CYS A 88 9.40 1.74 -10.92
CA CYS A 88 9.57 0.33 -11.28
C CYS A 88 9.03 0.00 -12.67
N ALA A 89 8.93 1.00 -13.54
CA ALA A 89 8.44 0.81 -14.92
C ALA A 89 9.23 -0.28 -15.65
N GLY A 90 8.53 -1.18 -16.32
CA GLY A 90 9.10 -2.35 -16.99
C GLY A 90 9.34 -3.55 -16.07
N ARG A 91 9.24 -3.40 -14.75
CA ARG A 91 9.39 -4.51 -13.79
C ARG A 91 8.11 -4.75 -12.99
N ALA A 92 7.49 -3.71 -12.43
CA ALA A 92 6.25 -3.82 -11.68
C ALA A 92 5.05 -3.36 -12.53
N SER A 93 3.90 -3.99 -12.29
CA SER A 93 2.65 -3.70 -12.99
C SER A 93 1.55 -3.21 -12.06
N VAL A 94 1.69 -3.41 -10.75
CA VAL A 94 0.78 -2.93 -9.73
C VAL A 94 1.55 -2.34 -8.55
N ALA A 95 0.94 -1.38 -7.87
CA ALA A 95 1.51 -0.76 -6.69
C ALA A 95 0.49 -0.72 -5.56
N LEU A 96 1.01 -0.73 -4.33
CA LEU A 96 0.24 -0.58 -3.11
C LEU A 96 0.98 0.39 -2.20
N ALA A 97 0.26 1.37 -1.64
CA ALA A 97 0.79 2.27 -0.64
C ALA A 97 -0.03 2.19 0.64
N SER A 98 0.66 2.15 1.77
CA SER A 98 0.08 2.11 3.12
C SER A 98 0.71 3.22 3.94
N ILE A 99 -0.03 4.33 4.08
CA ILE A 99 0.47 5.59 4.64
C ILE A 99 -0.27 5.91 5.93
N GLY A 100 0.46 6.01 7.01
CA GLY A 100 -0.01 6.37 8.33
C GLY A 100 0.91 5.81 9.41
N TRP A 101 0.85 6.43 10.58
CA TRP A 101 1.68 6.05 11.71
C TRP A 101 0.82 5.37 12.75
N LEU A 102 1.40 4.44 13.48
CA LEU A 102 0.73 3.83 14.61
C LEU A 102 0.76 4.80 15.79
N ALA A 103 -0.26 4.70 16.67
CA ALA A 103 -0.33 5.50 17.87
C ALA A 103 0.93 5.37 18.72
N ASP A 104 1.35 6.46 19.32
CA ASP A 104 2.46 6.47 20.26
C ASP A 104 2.07 5.71 21.54
N GLU A 105 3.05 5.15 22.26
CA GLU A 105 2.81 4.41 23.50
C GLU A 105 2.16 5.27 24.60
N HIS A 106 2.22 6.60 24.43
CA HIS A 106 1.64 7.57 25.35
C HIS A 106 0.17 7.93 25.04
N GLU A 107 -0.38 7.44 23.95
CA GLU A 107 -1.79 7.67 23.63
C GLU A 107 -2.68 6.72 24.44
N GLU A 108 -3.88 7.22 24.76
CA GLU A 108 -4.85 6.46 25.57
C GLU A 108 -5.21 5.14 24.91
N PRO A 109 -5.44 4.06 25.71
CA PRO A 109 -5.96 2.81 25.20
C PRO A 109 -7.27 3.03 24.44
N GLY A 110 -7.33 2.56 23.18
CA GLY A 110 -8.48 2.75 22.31
C GLY A 110 -8.42 3.97 21.40
N ALA A 111 -7.28 4.69 21.38
CA ALA A 111 -7.07 5.76 20.40
C ALA A 111 -7.24 5.23 18.96
N ILE A 112 -7.96 6.02 18.14
CA ILE A 112 -8.22 5.67 16.75
C ILE A 112 -7.03 6.09 15.89
N VAL A 113 -6.49 5.14 15.14
CA VAL A 113 -5.43 5.38 14.16
C VAL A 113 -6.06 5.51 12.78
N THR A 114 -5.82 6.64 12.13
CA THR A 114 -6.23 6.87 10.74
C THR A 114 -5.10 6.48 9.81
N HIS A 115 -5.42 5.71 8.77
CA HIS A 115 -4.46 5.23 7.79
C HIS A 115 -5.05 5.37 6.39
N CYS A 116 -4.22 5.76 5.42
CA CYS A 116 -4.63 5.86 4.03
C CYS A 116 -3.94 4.80 3.19
N LEU A 117 -4.74 4.06 2.46
CA LEU A 117 -4.29 3.04 1.53
C LEU A 117 -4.49 3.54 0.10
N ALA A 118 -3.63 3.12 -0.80
CA ALA A 118 -3.83 3.36 -2.22
C ALA A 118 -3.30 2.19 -3.04
N TRP A 119 -3.91 2.01 -4.20
CA TRP A 119 -3.52 1.01 -5.19
C TRP A 119 -3.39 1.68 -6.54
N ALA A 120 -2.43 1.24 -7.34
CA ALA A 120 -2.22 1.74 -8.68
C ALA A 120 -1.91 0.59 -9.64
N CYS A 121 -2.32 0.72 -10.88
CA CYS A 121 -1.97 -0.20 -11.96
C CYS A 121 -2.03 0.53 -13.29
N TYR A 122 -1.59 -0.15 -14.35
CA TYR A 122 -1.71 0.35 -15.71
C TYR A 122 -3.00 -0.16 -16.36
N GLU A 123 -3.70 0.73 -17.04
CA GLU A 123 -4.82 0.42 -17.93
C GLU A 123 -4.56 1.10 -19.28
N ARG A 124 -4.38 0.32 -20.34
CA ARG A 124 -4.10 0.83 -21.68
C ARG A 124 -2.94 1.85 -21.71
N GLY A 125 -1.88 1.56 -20.97
CA GLY A 125 -0.69 2.42 -20.87
C GLY A 125 -0.85 3.65 -19.98
N ARG A 126 -2.00 3.82 -19.33
CA ARG A 126 -2.24 4.90 -18.37
C ARG A 126 -2.26 4.39 -16.96
N VAL A 127 -1.76 5.19 -16.02
CA VAL A 127 -1.83 4.87 -14.59
C VAL A 127 -3.23 5.17 -14.08
N ARG A 128 -3.82 4.18 -13.40
CA ARG A 128 -5.04 4.31 -12.61
C ARG A 128 -4.70 4.10 -11.15
N SER A 129 -5.30 4.88 -10.29
CA SER A 129 -5.13 4.71 -8.84
C SER A 129 -6.42 4.98 -8.10
N MET A 130 -6.51 4.42 -6.90
CA MET A 130 -7.62 4.61 -5.97
C MET A 130 -7.07 4.69 -4.56
N GLY A 131 -7.65 5.56 -3.74
CA GLY A 131 -7.31 5.69 -2.33
C GLY A 131 -8.48 5.32 -1.44
N GLU A 132 -8.16 4.93 -0.21
CA GLU A 132 -9.13 4.61 0.83
C GLU A 132 -8.59 5.08 2.18
N THR A 133 -9.46 5.65 3.02
CA THR A 133 -9.15 5.98 4.40
C THR A 133 -9.76 4.93 5.30
N VAL A 134 -8.94 4.37 6.19
CA VAL A 134 -9.37 3.36 7.17
C VAL A 134 -8.98 3.80 8.57
N CYS A 135 -9.78 3.39 9.55
CA CYS A 135 -9.55 3.69 10.96
C CYS A 135 -9.52 2.39 11.75
N PHE A 136 -8.54 2.28 12.64
CA PHE A 136 -8.35 1.12 13.48
C PHE A 136 -8.11 1.53 14.92
N SER A 137 -8.52 0.67 15.83
CA SER A 137 -8.20 0.79 17.25
C SER A 137 -7.78 -0.58 17.79
N GLY A 138 -7.02 -0.60 18.88
CA GLY A 138 -6.54 -1.83 19.50
C GLY A 138 -5.04 -1.74 19.83
N ARG A 139 -4.42 -2.89 19.99
CA ARG A 139 -3.00 -2.98 20.26
C ARG A 139 -2.18 -2.71 19.01
N ARG A 140 -1.01 -2.14 19.18
CA ARG A 140 -0.11 -1.75 18.08
C ARG A 140 0.13 -2.86 17.06
N SER A 141 0.45 -4.07 17.53
CA SER A 141 0.69 -5.22 16.64
C SER A 141 -0.58 -5.68 15.91
N GLU A 142 -1.73 -5.59 16.56
CA GLU A 142 -3.02 -5.93 15.97
C GLU A 142 -3.43 -4.92 14.89
N ILE A 143 -3.24 -3.63 15.16
CA ILE A 143 -3.50 -2.54 14.20
C ILE A 143 -2.62 -2.74 12.96
N ARG A 144 -1.32 -2.98 13.14
CA ARG A 144 -0.38 -3.21 12.01
C ARG A 144 -0.86 -4.36 11.13
N ARG A 145 -1.24 -5.47 11.76
CA ARG A 145 -1.74 -6.65 11.05
C ARG A 145 -3.05 -6.36 10.33
N SER A 146 -3.97 -5.66 10.98
CA SER A 146 -5.27 -5.29 10.40
C SER A 146 -5.11 -4.38 9.18
N ILE A 147 -4.24 -3.39 9.26
CA ILE A 147 -3.92 -2.51 8.13
C ILE A 147 -3.34 -3.32 6.97
N ALA A 148 -2.35 -4.18 7.25
CA ALA A 148 -1.71 -5.00 6.23
C ALA A 148 -2.73 -5.92 5.52
N ARG A 149 -3.61 -6.56 6.28
CA ARG A 149 -4.67 -7.41 5.72
C ARG A 149 -5.64 -6.61 4.86
N ARG A 150 -6.04 -5.43 5.31
CA ARG A 150 -6.95 -4.55 4.55
C ARG A 150 -6.31 -4.11 3.24
N ALA A 151 -5.04 -3.73 3.28
CA ALA A 151 -4.29 -3.34 2.10
C ALA A 151 -4.22 -4.47 1.07
N LEU A 152 -3.92 -5.68 1.52
CA LEU A 152 -3.86 -6.86 0.66
C LEU A 152 -5.22 -7.20 0.05
N LEU A 153 -6.30 -7.18 0.84
CA LEU A 153 -7.64 -7.46 0.35
C LEU A 153 -8.11 -6.46 -0.71
N GLY A 154 -7.68 -5.21 -0.60
CA GLY A 154 -8.05 -4.17 -1.56
C GLY A 154 -7.39 -4.31 -2.92
N LEU A 155 -6.25 -4.98 -3.01
CA LEU A 155 -5.49 -5.07 -4.25
C LEU A 155 -6.24 -5.83 -5.37
N PRO A 156 -6.70 -7.07 -5.18
CA PRO A 156 -7.48 -7.74 -6.22
C PRO A 156 -8.75 -7.00 -6.58
N ARG A 157 -9.45 -6.47 -5.59
CA ARG A 157 -10.69 -5.71 -5.80
C ARG A 157 -10.46 -4.49 -6.70
N PHE A 158 -9.40 -3.75 -6.43
CA PHE A 158 -9.03 -2.58 -7.22
C PHE A 158 -8.67 -2.98 -8.65
N VAL A 159 -7.75 -3.94 -8.83
CA VAL A 159 -7.29 -4.36 -10.15
C VAL A 159 -8.46 -4.87 -10.98
N ASP A 160 -9.32 -5.71 -10.41
CA ASP A 160 -10.50 -6.21 -11.11
C ASP A 160 -11.46 -5.08 -11.51
N SER A 161 -11.63 -4.05 -10.66
CA SER A 161 -12.49 -2.90 -10.98
C SER A 161 -11.97 -2.08 -12.16
N VAL A 162 -10.66 -2.06 -12.38
CA VAL A 162 -10.04 -1.37 -13.51
C VAL A 162 -10.14 -2.19 -14.79
N LEU A 163 -9.85 -3.49 -14.71
CA LEU A 163 -9.79 -4.38 -15.88
C LEU A 163 -11.15 -4.81 -16.40
N THR A 164 -12.22 -4.72 -15.61
CA THR A 164 -13.58 -5.11 -16.03
C THR A 164 -14.41 -3.97 -16.63
N ARG A 165 -13.80 -2.80 -16.87
CA ARG A 165 -14.46 -1.66 -17.52
C ARG A 165 -14.36 -1.67 -19.05
N ASP A 166 -14.12 -2.83 -19.63
CA ASP A 166 -14.14 -3.04 -21.10
C ASP A 166 -15.53 -3.41 -21.61
#